data_c22b688cc1490fd0fe80b712a9f0432e
#
_entry.id   c22b688cc1490fd0fe80b712a9f0432e
#
_cell.length_a   1.000
_cell.length_b   1.000
_cell.length_c   1.000
_cell.angle_alpha   90.00
_cell.angle_beta   90.00
_cell.angle_gamma   90.00
#
_symmetry.space_group_name_H-M   'P 1'
#
loop_
_entity.id
_entity.type
_entity.pdbx_description
1 polymer ?
#
loop_
_entity_poly.entity_id
_entity_poly.type
_entity_poly.pdbx_seq_one_letter_code
_entity_poly.pdbx_strand_id
1 'polypeptide(L)'
;MAIKTYNYNDNTQLSKNFNIREFRCKCYSGHSIKNDTVLDAKLQELTDKIHAKSVTISSGHRCQKHDRNVGGSGYGPHVDGYAADCCFYDENGKPISTKLISCVAQDMGFMGIANITWDYAWIHLDMKGRVYKGNEIINYNTVTNDFYKYYGITKEQIKNLIGEELTNNNTSSTSIDIKVNNKDKSTKKVTWSNKYSDDIKELQQILNAKGYQLIEDGFAGPNTYAVVKKFTIEHGDRGPLTYWVQKQLQNKKYYEGMLDGIAGNQTMTAIANWQKDTGLGQGYLGGTDWVYLLGGKFE
;
A
#
# COMPACT_ATOMS: atom_id res chain seq x y z
N MET A 1 -5.16 13.50 -25.26
CA MET A 1 -6.25 13.38 -24.28
C MET A 1 -7.52 13.91 -24.92
N ALA A 2 -8.55 13.10 -24.97
CA ALA A 2 -9.82 13.50 -25.59
C ALA A 2 -10.98 13.06 -24.67
N ILE A 3 -11.61 14.04 -24.01
CA ILE A 3 -12.82 13.79 -23.24
C ILE A 3 -13.97 13.52 -24.17
N LYS A 4 -14.57 12.36 -24.03
CA LYS A 4 -15.86 12.01 -24.61
C LYS A 4 -16.96 12.21 -23.58
N THR A 5 -18.14 12.64 -24.06
CA THR A 5 -19.33 12.77 -23.22
C THR A 5 -20.37 11.76 -23.68
N TYR A 6 -20.87 10.98 -22.74
CA TYR A 6 -21.88 9.95 -22.95
C TYR A 6 -23.15 10.28 -22.20
N ASN A 7 -24.30 9.80 -22.68
CA ASN A 7 -25.54 9.91 -21.96
C ASN A 7 -25.50 9.00 -20.69
N TYR A 8 -26.26 9.37 -19.67
CA TYR A 8 -26.32 8.60 -18.42
C TYR A 8 -26.68 7.11 -18.62
N ASN A 9 -27.55 6.82 -19.56
CA ASN A 9 -28.01 5.45 -19.87
C ASN A 9 -27.18 4.75 -20.96
N ASP A 10 -26.12 5.39 -21.44
CA ASP A 10 -25.23 4.78 -22.42
C ASP A 10 -24.64 3.48 -21.88
N ASN A 11 -24.50 2.49 -22.77
CA ASN A 11 -23.98 1.16 -22.46
C ASN A 11 -22.84 0.78 -23.42
N THR A 12 -22.10 1.77 -23.89
CA THR A 12 -20.96 1.53 -24.77
C THR A 12 -19.89 0.71 -24.07
N GLN A 13 -19.50 -0.40 -24.66
CA GLN A 13 -18.33 -1.14 -24.25
C GLN A 13 -17.08 -0.36 -24.69
N LEU A 14 -16.25 0.07 -23.74
CA LEU A 14 -15.05 0.86 -24.00
C LEU A 14 -13.87 -0.03 -24.36
N SER A 15 -13.75 -1.15 -23.66
CA SER A 15 -12.71 -2.16 -23.87
C SER A 15 -13.18 -3.50 -23.32
N LYS A 16 -12.32 -4.53 -23.34
CA LYS A 16 -12.65 -5.88 -22.87
C LYS A 16 -13.23 -5.90 -21.44
N ASN A 17 -12.67 -5.11 -20.53
CA ASN A 17 -13.02 -5.12 -19.12
C ASN A 17 -13.86 -3.92 -18.68
N PHE A 18 -14.04 -2.88 -19.51
CA PHE A 18 -14.63 -1.62 -19.09
C PHE A 18 -15.85 -1.24 -19.95
N ASN A 19 -16.96 -0.93 -19.25
CA ASN A 19 -18.16 -0.38 -19.84
C ASN A 19 -18.41 1.03 -19.31
N ILE A 20 -18.86 1.95 -20.16
CA ILE A 20 -19.08 3.36 -19.79
C ILE A 20 -20.02 3.53 -18.60
N ARG A 21 -20.95 2.61 -18.39
CA ARG A 21 -21.87 2.64 -17.25
C ARG A 21 -21.19 2.58 -15.91
N GLU A 22 -20.00 1.97 -15.82
CA GLU A 22 -19.23 1.86 -14.57
C GLU A 22 -18.68 3.22 -14.14
N PHE A 23 -18.44 4.11 -15.11
CA PHE A 23 -17.91 5.46 -14.88
C PHE A 23 -18.98 6.49 -14.51
N ARG A 24 -20.26 6.11 -14.40
CA ARG A 24 -21.33 7.03 -14.02
C ARG A 24 -21.12 7.64 -12.65
N CYS A 25 -21.56 8.90 -12.50
CA CYS A 25 -21.63 9.54 -11.20
C CYS A 25 -22.53 8.73 -10.25
N LYS A 26 -22.00 8.35 -9.11
CA LYS A 26 -22.73 7.54 -8.10
C LYS A 26 -23.80 8.33 -7.32
N CYS A 27 -24.04 9.61 -7.68
CA CYS A 27 -25.23 10.32 -7.19
C CYS A 27 -26.54 9.85 -7.87
N TYR A 28 -26.43 9.09 -8.98
CA TYR A 28 -27.56 8.53 -9.74
C TYR A 28 -28.59 9.55 -10.23
N SER A 29 -28.19 10.84 -10.38
CA SER A 29 -29.10 11.92 -10.79
C SER A 29 -29.15 12.14 -12.31
N GLY A 30 -28.79 11.15 -13.11
CA GLY A 30 -28.94 11.21 -14.57
C GLY A 30 -27.93 12.11 -15.31
N HIS A 31 -26.82 12.48 -14.66
CA HIS A 31 -25.78 13.30 -15.30
C HIS A 31 -25.10 12.57 -16.45
N SER A 32 -24.76 13.30 -17.51
CA SER A 32 -23.89 12.78 -18.57
C SER A 32 -22.54 12.34 -17.99
N ILE A 33 -21.93 11.35 -18.62
CA ILE A 33 -20.66 10.77 -18.18
C ILE A 33 -19.55 11.39 -19.03
N LYS A 34 -18.59 12.04 -18.39
CA LYS A 34 -17.34 12.44 -19.04
C LYS A 34 -16.29 11.37 -18.83
N ASN A 35 -15.59 11.00 -19.87
CA ASN A 35 -14.55 9.99 -19.76
C ASN A 35 -13.43 10.22 -20.79
N ASP A 36 -12.19 10.11 -20.34
CA ASP A 36 -11.01 10.27 -21.20
C ASP A 36 -10.69 8.97 -21.92
N THR A 37 -10.58 9.01 -23.23
CA THR A 37 -10.27 7.83 -24.05
C THR A 37 -8.87 7.28 -23.79
N VAL A 38 -7.94 8.10 -23.31
CA VAL A 38 -6.59 7.65 -22.93
C VAL A 38 -6.64 6.90 -21.60
N LEU A 39 -7.46 7.37 -20.64
CA LEU A 39 -7.67 6.66 -19.38
C LEU A 39 -8.21 5.24 -19.64
N ASP A 40 -9.22 5.09 -20.50
CA ASP A 40 -9.80 3.78 -20.83
C ASP A 40 -8.75 2.81 -21.38
N ALA A 41 -7.97 3.28 -22.35
CA ALA A 41 -6.91 2.47 -22.96
C ALA A 41 -5.84 2.07 -21.94
N LYS A 42 -5.45 3.00 -21.07
CA LYS A 42 -4.45 2.75 -20.02
C LYS A 42 -4.94 1.83 -18.91
N LEU A 43 -6.22 1.94 -18.54
CA LEU A 43 -6.82 1.02 -17.56
C LEU A 43 -6.90 -0.41 -18.12
N GLN A 44 -7.25 -0.56 -19.40
CA GLN A 44 -7.24 -1.88 -20.03
C GLN A 44 -5.83 -2.45 -20.15
N GLU A 45 -4.86 -1.65 -20.60
CA GLU A 45 -3.44 -2.05 -20.67
C GLU A 45 -2.90 -2.47 -19.28
N LEU A 46 -3.24 -1.71 -18.22
CA LEU A 46 -2.88 -2.06 -16.86
C LEU A 46 -3.53 -3.37 -16.42
N THR A 47 -4.83 -3.55 -16.68
CA THR A 47 -5.58 -4.75 -16.35
C THR A 47 -4.94 -6.00 -16.96
N ASP A 48 -4.59 -5.92 -18.25
CA ASP A 48 -3.96 -7.01 -18.98
C ASP A 48 -2.52 -7.26 -18.46
N LYS A 49 -1.77 -6.19 -18.20
CA LYS A 49 -0.37 -6.27 -17.76
C LYS A 49 -0.20 -6.90 -16.37
N ILE A 50 -1.12 -6.61 -15.44
CA ILE A 50 -1.09 -7.22 -14.10
C ILE A 50 -1.87 -8.54 -14.02
N HIS A 51 -2.30 -9.07 -15.15
CA HIS A 51 -3.10 -10.31 -15.26
C HIS A 51 -4.34 -10.30 -14.37
N ALA A 52 -4.97 -9.14 -14.18
CA ALA A 52 -6.19 -9.07 -13.40
C ALA A 52 -7.33 -9.80 -14.11
N LYS A 53 -7.98 -10.73 -13.42
CA LYS A 53 -9.13 -11.47 -13.92
C LYS A 53 -10.36 -10.61 -14.06
N SER A 54 -10.54 -9.69 -13.11
CA SER A 54 -11.64 -8.71 -13.12
C SER A 54 -11.20 -7.40 -12.47
N VAL A 55 -11.94 -6.35 -12.81
CA VAL A 55 -11.77 -5.02 -12.24
C VAL A 55 -13.13 -4.42 -11.95
N THR A 56 -13.24 -3.64 -10.89
CA THR A 56 -14.44 -2.87 -10.57
C THR A 56 -14.10 -1.39 -10.46
N ILE A 57 -14.94 -0.53 -11.03
CA ILE A 57 -14.85 0.92 -10.90
C ILE A 57 -15.70 1.35 -9.70
N SER A 58 -15.06 1.63 -8.58
CA SER A 58 -15.75 2.15 -7.39
C SER A 58 -16.17 3.60 -7.56
N SER A 59 -15.44 4.40 -8.36
CA SER A 59 -15.80 5.77 -8.73
C SER A 59 -15.14 6.14 -10.06
N GLY A 60 -15.94 6.61 -11.02
CA GLY A 60 -15.48 7.21 -12.27
C GLY A 60 -15.75 8.71 -12.28
N HIS A 61 -16.49 9.20 -13.27
CA HIS A 61 -16.92 10.61 -13.34
C HIS A 61 -17.77 10.99 -12.14
N ARG A 62 -17.51 12.16 -11.55
CA ARG A 62 -18.31 12.76 -10.48
C ARG A 62 -18.85 14.11 -10.91
N CYS A 63 -20.13 14.39 -10.67
CA CYS A 63 -20.61 15.77 -10.75
C CYS A 63 -20.01 16.56 -9.59
N GLN A 64 -19.87 17.87 -9.75
CA GLN A 64 -19.27 18.76 -8.73
C GLN A 64 -19.90 18.60 -7.34
N LYS A 65 -21.25 18.48 -7.28
CA LYS A 65 -21.99 18.31 -6.03
C LYS A 65 -21.62 16.99 -5.34
N HIS A 66 -21.59 15.88 -6.12
CA HIS A 66 -21.24 14.57 -5.57
C HIS A 66 -19.79 14.53 -5.11
N ASP A 67 -18.89 15.12 -5.87
CA ASP A 67 -17.48 15.19 -5.49
C ASP A 67 -17.29 15.89 -4.13
N ARG A 68 -17.97 17.04 -3.92
CA ARG A 68 -17.95 17.73 -2.61
C ARG A 68 -18.55 16.86 -1.49
N ASN A 69 -19.64 16.14 -1.77
CA ASN A 69 -20.30 15.29 -0.77
C ASN A 69 -19.42 14.13 -0.29
N VAL A 70 -18.47 13.67 -1.13
CA VAL A 70 -17.52 12.61 -0.79
C VAL A 70 -16.14 13.12 -0.40
N GLY A 71 -16.06 14.42 -0.01
CA GLY A 71 -14.83 15.02 0.52
C GLY A 71 -13.91 15.64 -0.53
N GLY A 72 -14.31 15.70 -1.79
CA GLY A 72 -13.57 16.40 -2.84
C GLY A 72 -13.81 17.90 -2.86
N SER A 73 -13.05 18.61 -3.69
CA SER A 73 -13.16 20.07 -3.87
C SER A 73 -14.32 20.52 -4.76
N GLY A 74 -14.95 19.60 -5.47
CA GLY A 74 -15.89 19.85 -6.57
C GLY A 74 -15.19 20.17 -7.89
N TYR A 75 -13.89 19.96 -7.96
CA TYR A 75 -13.03 20.13 -9.14
C TYR A 75 -11.98 19.04 -9.14
N GLY A 76 -11.42 18.75 -10.29
CA GLY A 76 -10.31 17.82 -10.41
C GLY A 76 -10.58 16.61 -11.31
N PRO A 77 -9.70 15.59 -11.32
CA PRO A 77 -9.70 14.57 -12.35
C PRO A 77 -11.02 13.81 -12.49
N HIS A 78 -11.70 13.46 -11.40
CA HIS A 78 -13.02 12.82 -11.46
C HIS A 78 -14.10 13.71 -12.07
N VAL A 79 -14.12 15.00 -11.72
CA VAL A 79 -15.13 15.94 -12.22
C VAL A 79 -14.93 16.22 -13.71
N ASP A 80 -13.67 16.19 -14.12
CA ASP A 80 -13.30 16.44 -15.52
C ASP A 80 -13.32 15.18 -16.39
N GLY A 81 -13.48 13.98 -15.80
CA GLY A 81 -13.56 12.70 -16.50
C GLY A 81 -12.21 12.04 -16.81
N TYR A 82 -11.16 12.42 -16.10
CA TYR A 82 -9.80 11.89 -16.29
C TYR A 82 -9.39 10.85 -15.26
N ALA A 83 -10.26 10.45 -14.32
CA ALA A 83 -9.91 9.57 -13.23
C ALA A 83 -10.90 8.43 -13.01
N ALA A 84 -10.36 7.34 -12.48
CA ALA A 84 -11.12 6.22 -11.94
C ALA A 84 -10.48 5.70 -10.64
N ASP A 85 -11.35 5.34 -9.68
CA ASP A 85 -10.98 4.58 -8.50
C ASP A 85 -11.30 3.10 -8.79
N CYS A 86 -10.29 2.23 -8.81
CA CYS A 86 -10.36 0.86 -9.30
C CYS A 86 -9.96 -0.15 -8.23
N CYS A 87 -10.66 -1.30 -8.20
CA CYS A 87 -10.19 -2.51 -7.51
C CYS A 87 -9.90 -3.58 -8.56
N PHE A 88 -8.73 -4.17 -8.51
CA PHE A 88 -8.30 -5.24 -9.41
C PHE A 88 -8.24 -6.56 -8.66
N TYR A 89 -8.68 -7.65 -9.29
CA TYR A 89 -8.79 -8.96 -8.67
C TYR A 89 -8.06 -10.02 -9.49
N ASP A 90 -7.40 -10.95 -8.80
CA ASP A 90 -6.72 -12.11 -9.39
C ASP A 90 -7.71 -13.20 -9.84
N GLU A 91 -7.18 -14.31 -10.33
CA GLU A 91 -7.98 -15.45 -10.80
C GLU A 91 -8.86 -16.08 -9.71
N ASN A 92 -8.49 -15.92 -8.44
CA ASN A 92 -9.21 -16.44 -7.29
C ASN A 92 -10.20 -15.43 -6.71
N GLY A 93 -10.36 -14.27 -7.35
CA GLY A 93 -11.21 -13.17 -6.88
C GLY A 93 -10.63 -12.42 -5.68
N LYS A 94 -9.33 -12.56 -5.40
CA LYS A 94 -8.65 -11.80 -4.34
C LYS A 94 -8.18 -10.46 -4.90
N PRO A 95 -8.27 -9.37 -4.13
CA PRO A 95 -7.72 -8.10 -4.53
C PRO A 95 -6.21 -8.20 -4.76
N ILE A 96 -5.72 -7.57 -5.83
CA ILE A 96 -4.30 -7.43 -6.11
C ILE A 96 -3.74 -6.25 -5.28
N SER A 97 -2.51 -6.37 -4.81
CA SER A 97 -1.86 -5.33 -4.02
C SER A 97 -1.83 -3.98 -4.74
N THR A 98 -2.43 -2.96 -4.14
CA THR A 98 -2.43 -1.59 -4.68
C THR A 98 -1.04 -0.97 -4.72
N LYS A 99 -0.13 -1.42 -3.83
CA LYS A 99 1.28 -1.00 -3.85
C LYS A 99 2.01 -1.51 -5.08
N LEU A 100 1.79 -2.77 -5.45
CA LEU A 100 2.35 -3.33 -6.69
C LEU A 100 1.74 -2.66 -7.92
N ILE A 101 0.42 -2.49 -7.94
CA ILE A 101 -0.30 -1.81 -9.03
C ILE A 101 0.23 -0.38 -9.20
N SER A 102 0.52 0.34 -8.12
CA SER A 102 1.02 1.72 -8.19
C SER A 102 2.37 1.82 -8.91
N CYS A 103 3.26 0.85 -8.70
CA CYS A 103 4.55 0.80 -9.39
C CYS A 103 4.36 0.54 -10.88
N VAL A 104 3.49 -0.42 -11.24
CA VAL A 104 3.19 -0.71 -12.65
C VAL A 104 2.51 0.49 -13.32
N ALA A 105 1.55 1.12 -12.64
CA ALA A 105 0.86 2.32 -13.16
C ALA A 105 1.82 3.50 -13.33
N GLN A 106 2.80 3.65 -12.42
CA GLN A 106 3.87 4.65 -12.55
C GLN A 106 4.70 4.40 -13.81
N ASP A 107 5.17 3.16 -14.03
CA ASP A 107 5.95 2.79 -15.22
C ASP A 107 5.15 2.97 -16.52
N MET A 108 3.85 2.79 -16.45
CA MET A 108 2.93 3.01 -17.57
C MET A 108 2.60 4.49 -17.84
N GLY A 109 3.04 5.41 -16.98
CA GLY A 109 2.87 6.84 -17.14
C GLY A 109 1.48 7.36 -16.78
N PHE A 110 0.79 6.74 -15.81
CA PHE A 110 -0.34 7.41 -15.15
C PHE A 110 0.14 8.70 -14.49
N MET A 111 -0.62 9.77 -14.62
CA MET A 111 -0.23 11.11 -14.17
C MET A 111 -0.63 11.41 -12.72
N GLY A 112 -1.66 10.72 -12.22
CA GLY A 112 -2.06 10.74 -10.83
C GLY A 112 -2.32 9.32 -10.34
N ILE A 113 -1.73 8.99 -9.20
CA ILE A 113 -1.90 7.70 -8.52
C ILE A 113 -2.05 7.99 -7.03
N ALA A 114 -3.13 7.55 -6.42
CA ALA A 114 -3.43 7.84 -5.01
C ALA A 114 -4.22 6.72 -4.33
N ASN A 115 -4.43 6.87 -3.02
CA ASN A 115 -5.15 5.93 -2.18
C ASN A 115 -4.52 4.53 -2.12
N ILE A 116 -3.22 4.49 -1.94
CA ILE A 116 -2.44 3.25 -1.86
C ILE A 116 -2.21 2.86 -0.40
N THR A 117 -2.70 3.66 0.54
CA THR A 117 -2.49 3.48 1.99
C THR A 117 -3.06 2.16 2.49
N TRP A 118 -4.18 1.73 1.91
CA TRP A 118 -4.82 0.46 2.23
C TRP A 118 -4.58 -0.52 1.10
N ASP A 119 -3.56 -1.34 1.29
CA ASP A 119 -3.25 -2.38 0.34
C ASP A 119 -4.45 -3.31 0.13
N TYR A 120 -4.61 -3.82 -1.08
CA TYR A 120 -5.73 -4.67 -1.48
C TYR A 120 -7.12 -4.00 -1.46
N ALA A 121 -7.14 -2.65 -1.43
CA ALA A 121 -8.38 -1.88 -1.56
C ALA A 121 -8.54 -1.31 -2.97
N TRP A 122 -9.12 -0.12 -3.09
CA TRP A 122 -9.18 0.60 -4.36
C TRP A 122 -7.97 1.54 -4.53
N ILE A 123 -7.57 1.76 -5.76
CA ILE A 123 -6.52 2.69 -6.15
C ILE A 123 -7.10 3.78 -7.06
N HIS A 124 -6.73 5.03 -6.80
CA HIS A 124 -7.02 6.14 -7.68
C HIS A 124 -6.01 6.22 -8.81
N LEU A 125 -6.49 6.28 -10.04
CA LEU A 125 -5.68 6.38 -11.25
C LEU A 125 -6.21 7.51 -12.13
N ASP A 126 -5.34 8.44 -12.55
CA ASP A 126 -5.76 9.54 -13.43
C ASP A 126 -4.73 9.87 -14.50
N MET A 127 -5.22 10.50 -15.58
CA MET A 127 -4.44 10.95 -16.74
C MET A 127 -4.28 12.47 -16.77
N LYS A 128 -4.77 13.21 -15.77
CA LYS A 128 -4.66 14.67 -15.75
C LYS A 128 -3.47 15.16 -14.93
N GLY A 129 -3.11 14.42 -13.91
CA GLY A 129 -2.19 14.88 -12.87
C GLY A 129 -2.81 15.99 -12.03
N ARG A 130 -2.22 16.25 -10.88
CA ARG A 130 -2.51 17.46 -10.14
C ARG A 130 -1.44 18.48 -10.45
N VAL A 131 -1.84 19.75 -10.62
CA VAL A 131 -0.95 20.88 -10.90
C VAL A 131 -0.16 21.22 -9.63
N TYR A 132 0.60 20.27 -9.12
CA TYR A 132 1.64 20.54 -8.14
C TYR A 132 2.96 20.17 -8.79
N LYS A 133 3.70 21.23 -9.22
CA LYS A 133 5.10 21.22 -9.64
C LYS A 133 5.68 19.87 -10.11
N GLY A 134 5.27 19.43 -11.31
CA GLY A 134 5.84 18.27 -12.00
C GLY A 134 5.39 16.92 -11.41
N ASN A 135 4.88 16.04 -12.20
CA ASN A 135 4.56 14.60 -11.99
C ASN A 135 4.54 14.08 -10.54
N GLU A 136 3.87 14.79 -9.64
CA GLU A 136 3.77 14.41 -8.24
C GLU A 136 2.63 13.41 -8.07
N ILE A 137 2.99 12.21 -7.69
CA ILE A 137 2.07 11.14 -7.35
C ILE A 137 1.62 11.34 -5.91
N ILE A 138 0.33 11.55 -5.69
CA ILE A 138 -0.21 11.88 -4.36
C ILE A 138 -0.77 10.62 -3.71
N ASN A 139 -0.11 10.13 -2.68
CA ASN A 139 -0.73 9.39 -1.62
C ASN A 139 -1.30 10.37 -0.58
N TYR A 140 -2.43 10.12 0.04
CA TYR A 140 -3.29 11.04 0.79
C TYR A 140 -2.58 12.07 1.69
N ASN A 141 -1.35 11.83 2.13
CA ASN A 141 -0.54 12.77 2.91
C ASN A 141 0.94 12.81 2.51
N THR A 142 1.34 12.11 1.46
CA THR A 142 2.74 12.05 1.05
C THR A 142 2.84 12.16 -0.45
N VAL A 143 3.55 13.18 -0.90
CA VAL A 143 3.90 13.34 -2.30
C VAL A 143 5.15 12.52 -2.58
N THR A 144 5.05 11.59 -3.52
CA THR A 144 6.21 10.83 -4.00
C THR A 144 6.13 10.68 -5.52
N ASN A 145 7.29 10.72 -6.16
CA ASN A 145 7.46 10.45 -7.59
C ASN A 145 8.09 9.06 -7.85
N ASP A 146 8.26 8.26 -6.81
CA ASP A 146 8.89 6.94 -6.88
C ASP A 146 8.22 5.97 -5.90
N PHE A 147 7.24 5.21 -6.38
CA PHE A 147 6.54 4.22 -5.58
C PHE A 147 7.39 3.00 -5.27
N TYR A 148 8.32 2.62 -6.13
CA TYR A 148 9.26 1.55 -5.84
C TYR A 148 10.04 1.84 -4.56
N LYS A 149 10.60 3.04 -4.49
CA LYS A 149 11.35 3.50 -3.31
C LYS A 149 10.44 3.68 -2.11
N TYR A 150 9.28 4.29 -2.31
CA TYR A 150 8.36 4.65 -1.22
C TYR A 150 7.79 3.41 -0.52
N TYR A 151 7.37 2.39 -1.29
CA TYR A 151 6.86 1.14 -0.74
C TYR A 151 7.91 0.04 -0.62
N GLY A 152 9.14 0.29 -1.06
CA GLY A 152 10.22 -0.69 -1.09
C GLY A 152 9.92 -1.87 -2.02
N ILE A 153 9.16 -1.64 -3.08
CA ILE A 153 8.86 -2.67 -4.09
C ILE A 153 10.06 -2.87 -4.99
N THR A 154 10.44 -4.13 -5.16
CA THR A 154 11.52 -4.50 -6.09
C THR A 154 10.97 -4.73 -7.50
N LYS A 155 11.82 -4.55 -8.50
CA LYS A 155 11.46 -4.89 -9.88
C LYS A 155 11.16 -6.37 -10.05
N GLU A 156 11.75 -7.23 -9.22
CA GLU A 156 11.46 -8.66 -9.18
C GLU A 156 10.03 -8.95 -8.75
N GLN A 157 9.54 -8.27 -7.73
CA GLN A 157 8.14 -8.40 -7.30
C GLN A 157 7.16 -7.98 -8.39
N ILE A 158 7.53 -6.95 -9.18
CA ILE A 158 6.71 -6.54 -10.32
C ILE A 158 6.76 -7.57 -11.44
N LYS A 159 7.93 -8.12 -11.77
CA LYS A 159 8.05 -9.21 -12.76
C LYS A 159 7.20 -10.41 -12.40
N ASN A 160 7.17 -10.81 -11.14
CA ASN A 160 6.31 -11.88 -10.66
C ASN A 160 4.81 -11.55 -10.84
N LEU A 161 4.42 -10.29 -10.65
CA LEU A 161 3.04 -9.85 -10.88
C LEU A 161 2.67 -9.87 -12.36
N ILE A 162 3.56 -9.37 -13.24
CA ILE A 162 3.28 -9.23 -14.68
C ILE A 162 3.63 -10.48 -15.50
N GLY A 163 4.13 -11.55 -14.85
CA GLY A 163 4.39 -12.84 -15.52
C GLY A 163 5.49 -12.80 -16.59
N GLU A 164 6.41 -11.85 -16.54
CA GLU A 164 7.60 -11.86 -17.39
C GLU A 164 8.53 -12.96 -16.90
N GLU A 165 8.72 -14.02 -17.70
CA GLU A 165 9.70 -15.06 -17.40
C GLU A 165 11.09 -14.44 -17.28
N LEU A 166 11.73 -14.72 -16.14
CA LEU A 166 13.16 -14.50 -15.98
C LEU A 166 13.88 -15.37 -17.00
N THR A 167 14.37 -14.82 -18.08
CA THR A 167 15.38 -15.51 -18.90
C THR A 167 16.56 -15.79 -17.99
N ASN A 168 16.67 -17.06 -17.60
CA ASN A 168 17.75 -17.58 -16.79
C ASN A 168 19.09 -17.29 -17.47
N ASN A 169 19.81 -16.28 -17.00
CA ASN A 169 21.25 -16.22 -17.13
C ASN A 169 21.84 -15.71 -15.82
N ASN A 170 22.53 -16.69 -15.21
CA ASN A 170 23.43 -16.62 -14.08
C ASN A 170 22.88 -16.63 -12.66
N THR A 171 22.75 -17.88 -12.19
CA THR A 171 23.04 -18.30 -10.83
C THR A 171 24.27 -17.61 -10.27
N SER A 172 24.06 -16.79 -9.25
CA SER A 172 25.04 -16.62 -8.19
C SER A 172 24.29 -16.41 -6.88
N SER A 173 23.99 -17.54 -6.24
CA SER A 173 23.57 -17.59 -4.85
C SER A 173 24.76 -17.21 -3.98
N THR A 174 24.85 -15.93 -3.62
CA THR A 174 25.72 -15.51 -2.51
C THR A 174 24.84 -15.52 -1.24
N SER A 175 24.88 -16.67 -0.56
CA SER A 175 24.52 -16.74 0.84
C SER A 175 25.48 -15.84 1.62
N ILE A 176 24.99 -14.67 2.03
CA ILE A 176 25.74 -13.85 2.98
C ILE A 176 25.47 -14.42 4.36
N ASP A 177 26.42 -15.21 4.85
CA ASP A 177 26.50 -15.59 6.25
C ASP A 177 26.65 -14.31 7.09
N ILE A 178 25.55 -13.87 7.70
CA ILE A 178 25.60 -12.78 8.68
C ILE A 178 26.22 -13.36 9.95
N LYS A 179 27.54 -13.18 10.09
CA LYS A 179 28.20 -13.39 11.39
C LYS A 179 27.64 -12.36 12.36
N VAL A 180 26.78 -12.83 13.25
CA VAL A 180 26.32 -12.06 14.41
C VAL A 180 27.50 -11.88 15.35
N ASN A 181 28.11 -10.69 15.38
CA ASN A 181 29.07 -10.35 16.41
C ASN A 181 28.34 -10.20 17.76
N ASN A 182 28.42 -11.25 18.54
CA ASN A 182 27.99 -11.26 19.92
C ASN A 182 28.91 -10.39 20.79
N LYS A 183 28.47 -9.16 21.07
CA LYS A 183 28.95 -8.39 22.22
C LYS A 183 27.80 -7.63 22.87
N ASP A 184 26.84 -8.37 23.42
CA ASP A 184 26.00 -7.87 24.50
C ASP A 184 25.76 -9.04 25.45
N LYS A 185 26.46 -9.01 26.58
CA LYS A 185 26.32 -9.95 27.67
C LYS A 185 25.10 -9.61 28.53
N SER A 186 23.95 -10.05 28.07
CA SER A 186 22.78 -10.39 28.89
C SER A 186 21.87 -11.27 28.02
N THR A 187 22.18 -12.54 27.99
CA THR A 187 21.40 -13.52 27.22
C THR A 187 20.14 -13.90 27.98
N LYS A 188 19.14 -13.02 27.98
CA LYS A 188 17.77 -13.47 28.22
C LYS A 188 17.33 -14.28 27.00
N LYS A 189 16.98 -15.53 27.21
CA LYS A 189 16.47 -16.39 26.15
C LYS A 189 15.10 -15.87 25.72
N VAL A 190 14.87 -15.77 24.41
CA VAL A 190 13.55 -15.37 23.86
C VAL A 190 12.86 -16.62 23.35
N THR A 191 11.64 -16.84 23.81
CA THR A 191 10.73 -17.84 23.22
C THR A 191 9.79 -17.15 22.25
N TRP A 192 9.63 -17.75 21.07
CA TRP A 192 8.80 -17.23 19.98
C TRP A 192 7.51 -18.03 19.84
N SER A 193 6.45 -17.35 19.43
CA SER A 193 5.20 -18.03 19.08
C SER A 193 5.36 -18.78 17.75
N ASN A 194 5.07 -20.07 17.75
CA ASN A 194 5.02 -20.89 16.52
C ASN A 194 3.66 -20.76 15.80
N LYS A 195 2.99 -19.63 15.93
CA LYS A 195 1.72 -19.35 15.25
C LYS A 195 1.98 -18.50 14.01
N TYR A 196 1.40 -18.93 12.90
CA TYR A 196 1.32 -18.12 11.68
C TYR A 196 0.53 -16.84 11.94
N SER A 197 0.97 -15.75 11.35
CA SER A 197 0.30 -14.45 11.40
C SER A 197 0.52 -13.69 10.10
N ASP A 198 -0.57 -13.25 9.48
CA ASP A 198 -0.51 -12.35 8.32
C ASP A 198 0.17 -11.03 8.67
N ASP A 199 0.01 -10.54 9.90
CA ASP A 199 0.70 -9.33 10.37
C ASP A 199 2.22 -9.52 10.42
N ILE A 200 2.70 -10.71 10.81
CA ILE A 200 4.15 -11.01 10.78
C ILE A 200 4.64 -11.12 9.34
N LYS A 201 3.88 -11.74 8.46
CA LYS A 201 4.22 -11.79 7.03
C LYS A 201 4.29 -10.39 6.43
N GLU A 202 3.33 -9.51 6.74
CA GLU A 202 3.34 -8.11 6.35
C GLU A 202 4.60 -7.39 6.87
N LEU A 203 4.99 -7.60 8.14
CA LEU A 203 6.22 -7.04 8.68
C LEU A 203 7.46 -7.53 7.92
N GLN A 204 7.55 -8.82 7.63
CA GLN A 204 8.66 -9.39 6.86
C GLN A 204 8.75 -8.75 5.47
N GLN A 205 7.62 -8.51 4.82
CA GLN A 205 7.53 -7.79 3.54
C GLN A 205 8.01 -6.35 3.67
N ILE A 206 7.57 -5.63 4.72
CA ILE A 206 8.01 -4.25 5.00
C ILE A 206 9.54 -4.20 5.19
N LEU A 207 10.10 -5.17 5.90
CA LEU A 207 11.54 -5.24 6.14
C LEU A 207 12.33 -5.61 4.87
N ASN A 208 11.81 -6.55 4.08
CA ASN A 208 12.40 -6.92 2.78
C ASN A 208 12.38 -5.74 1.81
N ALA A 209 11.32 -4.95 1.82
CA ALA A 209 11.23 -3.70 1.07
C ALA A 209 12.31 -2.67 1.46
N LYS A 210 12.90 -2.80 2.65
CA LYS A 210 14.04 -1.99 3.11
C LYS A 210 15.40 -2.62 2.76
N GLY A 211 15.42 -3.68 1.93
CA GLY A 211 16.64 -4.33 1.44
C GLY A 211 17.10 -5.54 2.28
N TYR A 212 16.28 -6.02 3.22
CA TYR A 212 16.56 -7.26 3.94
C TYR A 212 16.04 -8.47 3.17
N GLN A 213 16.53 -9.66 3.49
CA GLN A 213 16.17 -10.93 2.83
C GLN A 213 15.58 -11.90 3.86
N LEU A 214 14.41 -11.57 4.38
CA LEU A 214 13.67 -12.46 5.28
C LEU A 214 12.80 -13.41 4.46
N ILE A 215 12.62 -14.64 4.95
CA ILE A 215 11.57 -15.52 4.45
C ILE A 215 10.23 -14.95 4.91
N GLU A 216 9.32 -14.73 3.98
CA GLU A 216 7.98 -14.17 4.24
C GLU A 216 7.00 -15.28 4.65
N ASP A 217 7.38 -16.02 5.69
CA ASP A 217 6.68 -17.22 6.16
C ASP A 217 5.56 -16.93 7.17
N GLY A 218 5.44 -15.69 7.64
CA GLY A 218 4.44 -15.29 8.63
C GLY A 218 4.72 -15.78 10.05
N PHE A 219 5.92 -16.31 10.32
CA PHE A 219 6.34 -16.71 11.66
C PHE A 219 7.33 -15.72 12.25
N ALA A 220 7.04 -15.28 13.48
CA ALA A 220 7.99 -14.46 14.22
C ALA A 220 9.12 -15.34 14.74
N GLY A 221 10.35 -14.89 14.52
CA GLY A 221 11.52 -15.65 14.94
C GLY A 221 12.77 -14.78 15.09
N PRO A 222 13.91 -15.42 15.43
CA PRO A 222 15.16 -14.72 15.61
C PRO A 222 15.59 -13.87 14.43
N ASN A 223 15.36 -14.34 13.21
CA ASN A 223 15.74 -13.64 11.98
C ASN A 223 14.91 -12.37 11.78
N THR A 224 13.59 -12.44 11.92
CA THR A 224 12.70 -11.28 11.86
C THR A 224 13.07 -10.27 12.94
N TYR A 225 13.29 -10.73 14.17
CA TYR A 225 13.72 -9.87 15.26
C TYR A 225 15.09 -9.24 15.03
N ALA A 226 16.07 -9.98 14.55
CA ALA A 226 17.41 -9.47 14.27
C ALA A 226 17.43 -8.31 13.28
N VAL A 227 16.45 -8.28 12.39
CA VAL A 227 16.25 -7.18 11.44
C VAL A 227 15.46 -6.04 12.06
N VAL A 228 14.26 -6.32 12.61
CA VAL A 228 13.36 -5.24 13.06
C VAL A 228 13.90 -4.46 14.24
N LYS A 229 14.68 -5.08 15.13
CA LYS A 229 15.33 -4.40 16.26
C LYS A 229 16.29 -3.27 15.89
N LYS A 230 16.67 -3.17 14.62
CA LYS A 230 17.51 -2.08 14.09
C LYS A 230 16.71 -0.79 13.85
N PHE A 231 15.40 -0.87 13.96
CA PHE A 231 14.49 0.25 13.75
C PHE A 231 13.92 0.73 15.07
N THR A 232 13.70 2.03 15.14
CA THR A 232 12.93 2.71 16.19
C THR A 232 11.69 3.34 15.58
N ILE A 233 10.68 3.60 16.41
CA ILE A 233 9.55 4.46 16.07
C ILE A 233 9.54 5.60 17.07
N GLU A 234 9.80 6.79 16.56
CA GLU A 234 9.89 8.04 17.32
C GLU A 234 8.82 9.03 16.84
N HIS A 235 8.60 10.08 17.62
CA HIS A 235 7.66 11.12 17.21
C HIS A 235 8.05 11.75 15.88
N GLY A 236 7.11 11.79 14.93
CA GLY A 236 7.31 12.31 13.59
C GLY A 236 7.69 11.27 12.54
N ASP A 237 8.04 10.05 12.94
CA ASP A 237 8.32 8.96 11.99
C ASP A 237 7.11 8.63 11.13
N ARG A 238 7.40 8.21 9.90
CA ARG A 238 6.37 7.95 8.89
C ARG A 238 6.70 6.71 8.07
N GLY A 239 5.64 6.04 7.62
CA GLY A 239 5.74 4.97 6.65
C GLY A 239 5.17 3.62 7.10
N PRO A 240 5.40 2.56 6.31
CA PRO A 240 4.77 1.26 6.52
C PRO A 240 5.08 0.62 7.88
N LEU A 241 6.27 0.83 8.41
CA LEU A 241 6.64 0.28 9.71
C LEU A 241 5.87 0.95 10.85
N THR A 242 5.69 2.27 10.79
CA THR A 242 4.85 3.02 11.74
C THR A 242 3.38 2.59 11.64
N TYR A 243 2.87 2.43 10.42
CA TYR A 243 1.53 1.90 10.18
C TYR A 243 1.35 0.51 10.80
N TRP A 244 2.31 -0.39 10.58
CA TRP A 244 2.29 -1.72 11.17
C TRP A 244 2.25 -1.67 12.70
N VAL A 245 3.04 -0.78 13.32
CA VAL A 245 3.04 -0.58 14.79
C VAL A 245 1.69 -0.05 15.25
N GLN A 246 1.11 0.95 14.60
CA GLN A 246 -0.24 1.45 14.92
C GLN A 246 -1.27 0.30 14.88
N LYS A 247 -1.23 -0.53 13.84
CA LYS A 247 -2.11 -1.71 13.68
C LYS A 247 -1.93 -2.69 14.84
N GLN A 248 -0.69 -2.98 15.26
CA GLN A 248 -0.44 -3.86 16.40
C GLN A 248 -0.96 -3.26 17.72
N LEU A 249 -0.76 -1.98 17.93
CA LEU A 249 -1.27 -1.27 19.12
C LEU A 249 -2.82 -1.20 19.10
N GLN A 250 -3.44 -1.05 17.95
CA GLN A 250 -4.89 -1.09 17.79
C GLN A 250 -5.44 -2.50 18.12
N ASN A 251 -4.82 -3.55 17.59
CA ASN A 251 -5.17 -4.94 17.90
C ASN A 251 -5.05 -5.24 19.41
N LYS A 252 -4.11 -4.59 20.08
CA LYS A 252 -3.90 -4.68 21.53
C LYS A 252 -4.74 -3.69 22.35
N LYS A 253 -5.59 -2.88 21.71
CA LYS A 253 -6.50 -1.89 22.32
C LYS A 253 -5.80 -0.71 23.02
N TYR A 254 -4.60 -0.36 22.58
CA TYR A 254 -3.88 0.83 23.04
C TYR A 254 -4.01 2.02 22.08
N TYR A 255 -4.38 1.77 20.82
CA TYR A 255 -4.49 2.81 19.81
C TYR A 255 -5.90 2.83 19.20
N GLU A 256 -6.54 4.00 19.25
CA GLU A 256 -7.88 4.23 18.70
C GLU A 256 -7.87 5.24 17.53
N GLY A 257 -6.68 5.73 17.17
CA GLY A 257 -6.50 6.69 16.08
C GLY A 257 -6.59 6.04 14.70
N MET A 258 -6.47 6.87 13.68
CA MET A 258 -6.38 6.40 12.29
C MET A 258 -5.04 5.71 12.04
N LEU A 259 -5.09 4.60 11.30
CA LEU A 259 -3.89 3.92 10.82
C LEU A 259 -3.32 4.69 9.62
N ASP A 260 -2.61 5.77 9.89
CA ASP A 260 -2.10 6.72 8.90
C ASP A 260 -0.59 6.57 8.62
N GLY A 261 0.06 5.71 9.40
CA GLY A 261 1.50 5.51 9.30
C GLY A 261 2.33 6.69 9.80
N ILE A 262 1.76 7.60 10.62
CA ILE A 262 2.44 8.76 11.17
C ILE A 262 2.53 8.62 12.69
N ALA A 263 3.74 8.61 13.24
CA ALA A 263 3.97 8.57 14.69
C ALA A 263 3.71 9.94 15.33
N GLY A 264 2.45 10.36 15.34
CA GLY A 264 2.00 11.57 16.03
C GLY A 264 1.78 11.34 17.53
N ASN A 265 1.29 12.37 18.24
CA ASN A 265 1.06 12.33 19.67
C ASN A 265 0.20 11.13 20.12
N GLN A 266 -0.86 10.80 19.38
CA GLN A 266 -1.72 9.65 19.71
C GLN A 266 -0.95 8.32 19.62
N THR A 267 -0.13 8.14 18.58
CA THR A 267 0.71 6.95 18.41
C THR A 267 1.74 6.85 19.55
N MET A 268 2.42 7.94 19.87
CA MET A 268 3.41 7.95 20.95
C MET A 268 2.77 7.71 22.31
N THR A 269 1.58 8.25 22.59
CA THR A 269 0.81 7.96 23.80
C THR A 269 0.43 6.49 23.88
N ALA A 270 0.00 5.89 22.78
CA ALA A 270 -0.33 4.47 22.72
C ALA A 270 0.89 3.57 22.98
N ILE A 271 2.04 3.92 22.39
CA ILE A 271 3.31 3.25 22.66
C ILE A 271 3.65 3.32 24.17
N ALA A 272 3.61 4.51 24.75
CA ALA A 272 3.95 4.72 26.16
C ALA A 272 3.02 3.95 27.11
N ASN A 273 1.72 3.95 26.86
CA ASN A 273 0.74 3.20 27.64
C ASN A 273 0.99 1.69 27.55
N TRP A 274 1.20 1.19 26.34
CA TRP A 274 1.52 -0.21 26.12
C TRP A 274 2.84 -0.63 26.78
N GLN A 275 3.89 0.18 26.65
CA GLN A 275 5.19 -0.04 27.32
C GLN A 275 5.05 -0.09 28.85
N LYS A 276 4.28 0.85 29.42
CA LYS A 276 4.00 0.89 30.84
C LYS A 276 3.34 -0.41 31.33
N ASP A 277 2.28 -0.87 30.65
CA ASP A 277 1.53 -2.05 31.04
C ASP A 277 2.30 -3.36 30.83
N THR A 278 3.28 -3.35 29.90
CA THR A 278 4.17 -4.49 29.63
C THR A 278 5.46 -4.45 30.46
N GLY A 279 5.65 -3.43 31.30
CA GLY A 279 6.87 -3.27 32.12
C GLY A 279 8.11 -2.91 31.30
N LEU A 280 7.93 -2.33 30.12
CA LEU A 280 9.01 -1.88 29.24
C LEU A 280 9.41 -0.43 29.54
N GLY A 281 10.60 -0.03 29.09
CA GLY A 281 11.04 1.37 29.16
C GLY A 281 10.17 2.27 28.32
N GLN A 282 9.84 3.46 28.81
CA GLN A 282 9.01 4.43 28.11
C GLN A 282 9.84 5.34 27.19
N GLY A 283 9.24 5.77 26.08
CA GLY A 283 9.84 6.71 25.16
C GLY A 283 9.54 6.35 23.71
N TYR A 284 10.58 6.05 22.95
CA TYR A 284 10.43 5.53 21.60
C TYR A 284 10.20 4.01 21.63
N LEU A 285 9.59 3.47 20.57
CA LEU A 285 9.48 2.03 20.41
C LEU A 285 10.74 1.51 19.71
N GLY A 286 11.37 0.49 20.30
CA GLY A 286 12.59 -0.09 19.72
C GLY A 286 13.14 -1.26 20.56
N GLY A 287 14.29 -1.77 20.16
CA GLY A 287 15.00 -2.77 20.95
C GLY A 287 14.14 -3.98 21.37
N THR A 288 13.96 -4.14 22.68
CA THR A 288 13.19 -5.25 23.27
C THR A 288 11.69 -5.17 23.04
N ASP A 289 11.14 -3.99 22.77
CA ASP A 289 9.71 -3.81 22.48
C ASP A 289 9.25 -4.67 21.30
N TRP A 290 10.12 -4.81 20.30
CA TRP A 290 9.86 -5.64 19.14
C TRP A 290 9.63 -7.11 19.50
N VAL A 291 10.29 -7.64 20.54
CA VAL A 291 10.03 -9.02 20.98
C VAL A 291 8.57 -9.19 21.35
N TYR A 292 8.04 -8.27 22.16
CA TYR A 292 6.65 -8.34 22.63
C TYR A 292 5.64 -8.03 21.55
N LEU A 293 5.94 -7.13 20.60
CA LEU A 293 5.09 -6.88 19.44
C LEU A 293 5.01 -8.08 18.50
N LEU A 294 6.12 -8.81 18.37
CA LEU A 294 6.20 -10.05 17.59
C LEU A 294 5.56 -11.26 18.31
N GLY A 295 5.04 -11.08 19.52
CA GLY A 295 4.46 -12.18 20.31
C GLY A 295 5.49 -13.09 20.98
N GLY A 296 6.74 -12.67 21.05
CA GLY A 296 7.79 -13.33 21.83
C GLY A 296 7.74 -12.95 23.33
N LYS A 297 8.48 -13.71 24.13
CA LYS A 297 8.65 -13.47 25.57
C LYS A 297 10.09 -13.72 25.97
N PHE A 298 10.60 -12.94 26.92
CA PHE A 298 11.87 -13.21 27.59
C PHE A 298 11.66 -14.19 28.73
N GLU A 299 12.51 -15.21 28.79
CA GLU A 299 12.62 -16.15 29.90
C GLU A 299 13.75 -15.74 30.83
#